data_4da705e199e9c39d90ec4a9933193210
#
_entry.id   4da705e199e9c39d90ec4a9933193210
#
_cell.length_a   1.000
_cell.length_b   1.000
_cell.length_c   1.000
_cell.angle_alpha   90.00
_cell.angle_beta   90.00
_cell.angle_gamma   90.00
#
_symmetry.space_group_name_H-M   'P 1'
#
loop_
_entity.id
_entity.type
_entity.pdbx_description
1 polymer ?
#
loop_
_entity_poly.entity_id
_entity_poly.type
_entity_poly.pdbx_seq_one_letter_code
_entity_poly.pdbx_strand_id
1 'polypeptide(L)'
;MADVVVATKAPIILMHMRGTPKNMQQNCEYKDVVQEVAVYLAQRAQLLRERGVSADKIILDPGICFAKNVEQNLLLMRDLKALTSFGYPVLLAASRKSTLGAVLGGVPAEQRLEGTIATSLQAIYAGAQMVRVHDVEENVRAIRTLEAILRGSVE
;
A
#
# COMPACT_ATOMS: atom_id res chain seq x y z
N MET A 1 -18.16 9.91 4.07
CA MET A 1 -17.64 8.84 3.16
C MET A 1 -18.28 7.47 3.46
N ALA A 2 -18.27 6.95 4.69
CA ALA A 2 -18.86 5.64 5.03
C ALA A 2 -20.32 5.52 4.57
N ASP A 3 -21.17 6.53 4.83
CA ASP A 3 -22.58 6.53 4.41
C ASP A 3 -22.76 6.41 2.90
N VAL A 4 -21.90 7.07 2.12
CA VAL A 4 -21.90 6.98 0.65
C VAL A 4 -21.59 5.55 0.21
N VAL A 5 -20.54 4.94 0.76
CA VAL A 5 -20.14 3.57 0.43
C VAL A 5 -21.24 2.57 0.74
N VAL A 6 -21.86 2.70 1.91
CA VAL A 6 -23.00 1.84 2.32
C VAL A 6 -24.19 1.99 1.37
N ALA A 7 -24.53 3.23 1.01
CA ALA A 7 -25.66 3.52 0.12
C ALA A 7 -25.43 3.08 -1.32
N THR A 8 -24.22 3.33 -1.86
CA THR A 8 -23.88 3.05 -3.27
C THR A 8 -23.34 1.65 -3.52
N LYS A 9 -22.90 0.96 -2.44
CA LYS A 9 -22.18 -0.33 -2.52
C LYS A 9 -20.89 -0.26 -3.38
N ALA A 10 -20.34 0.93 -3.56
CA ALA A 10 -19.10 1.13 -4.31
C ALA A 10 -17.90 0.55 -3.57
N PRO A 11 -16.87 0.03 -4.26
CA PRO A 11 -15.61 -0.32 -3.65
C PRO A 11 -14.93 0.90 -2.98
N ILE A 12 -14.19 0.66 -1.90
CA ILE A 12 -13.51 1.70 -1.15
C ILE A 12 -12.06 1.31 -0.85
N ILE A 13 -11.14 2.27 -1.02
CA ILE A 13 -9.77 2.15 -0.54
C ILE A 13 -9.68 2.86 0.81
N LEU A 14 -9.34 2.11 1.86
CA LEU A 14 -9.04 2.64 3.18
C LEU A 14 -7.55 2.87 3.29
N MET A 15 -7.13 4.12 3.30
CA MET A 15 -5.72 4.50 3.44
C MET A 15 -5.43 5.02 4.85
N HIS A 16 -4.30 4.57 5.44
CA HIS A 16 -3.82 5.08 6.72
C HIS A 16 -3.05 6.40 6.56
N MET A 17 -3.46 7.41 7.31
CA MET A 17 -2.75 8.68 7.50
C MET A 17 -3.01 9.21 8.92
N ARG A 18 -2.03 9.92 9.50
CA ARG A 18 -2.23 10.72 10.72
C ARG A 18 -2.21 12.21 10.40
N GLY A 19 -3.06 12.98 11.10
CA GLY A 19 -3.19 14.41 10.86
C GLY A 19 -3.87 14.73 9.52
N THR A 20 -3.45 15.81 8.91
CA THR A 20 -3.91 16.31 7.61
C THR A 20 -2.72 16.39 6.63
N PRO A 21 -2.95 16.53 5.31
CA PRO A 21 -1.85 16.70 4.35
C PRO A 21 -0.88 17.84 4.69
N LYS A 22 -1.34 18.87 5.41
CA LYS A 22 -0.52 20.05 5.80
C LYS A 22 0.41 19.77 6.98
N ASN A 23 0.04 18.89 7.91
CA ASN A 23 0.80 18.62 9.14
C ASN A 23 1.15 17.15 9.36
N MET A 24 0.86 16.26 8.42
CA MET A 24 1.06 14.84 8.58
C MET A 24 2.51 14.44 8.89
N GLN A 25 3.51 15.17 8.34
CA GLN A 25 4.92 14.87 8.58
C GLN A 25 5.39 15.22 10.01
N GLN A 26 4.59 15.95 10.78
CA GLN A 26 4.82 16.21 12.19
C GLN A 26 4.24 15.10 13.09
N ASN A 27 3.51 14.13 12.53
CA ASN A 27 2.81 13.07 13.24
C ASN A 27 3.39 11.67 12.93
N CYS A 28 4.72 11.58 12.85
CA CYS A 28 5.43 10.34 12.52
C CYS A 28 5.88 9.55 13.77
N GLU A 29 5.25 9.77 14.92
CA GLU A 29 5.58 9.04 16.15
C GLU A 29 4.79 7.72 16.22
N TYR A 30 5.49 6.60 16.10
CA TYR A 30 4.97 5.25 16.24
C TYR A 30 5.84 4.45 17.20
N LYS A 31 5.23 3.60 18.02
CA LYS A 31 5.94 2.57 18.78
C LYS A 31 6.23 1.37 17.87
N ASP A 32 5.23 0.96 17.10
CA ASP A 32 5.31 -0.08 16.06
C ASP A 32 4.43 0.35 14.89
N VAL A 33 5.06 0.92 13.85
CA VAL A 33 4.34 1.45 12.69
C VAL A 33 3.56 0.37 11.95
N VAL A 34 4.09 -0.86 11.87
CA VAL A 34 3.44 -1.97 11.15
C VAL A 34 2.17 -2.38 11.87
N GLN A 35 2.29 -2.65 13.18
CA GLN A 35 1.15 -3.07 13.99
C GLN A 35 0.09 -1.97 14.13
N GLU A 36 0.50 -0.72 14.35
CA GLU A 36 -0.44 0.38 14.52
C GLU A 36 -1.23 0.69 13.23
N VAL A 37 -0.57 0.64 12.07
CA VAL A 37 -1.23 0.78 10.77
C VAL A 37 -2.17 -0.39 10.49
N ALA A 38 -1.73 -1.61 10.76
CA ALA A 38 -2.52 -2.81 10.57
C ALA A 38 -3.80 -2.80 11.42
N VAL A 39 -3.68 -2.52 12.71
CA VAL A 39 -4.82 -2.42 13.65
C VAL A 39 -5.79 -1.31 13.21
N TYR A 40 -5.27 -0.13 12.85
CA TYR A 40 -6.12 0.97 12.38
C TYR A 40 -6.95 0.58 11.16
N LEU A 41 -6.31 -0.01 10.15
CA LEU A 41 -7.00 -0.40 8.92
C LEU A 41 -8.01 -1.53 9.17
N ALA A 42 -7.67 -2.52 10.00
CA ALA A 42 -8.58 -3.60 10.39
C ALA A 42 -9.82 -3.05 11.10
N GLN A 43 -9.67 -2.14 12.05
CA GLN A 43 -10.78 -1.49 12.75
C GLN A 43 -11.68 -0.69 11.78
N ARG A 44 -11.09 0.06 10.85
CA ARG A 44 -11.86 0.81 9.84
C ARG A 44 -12.60 -0.12 8.88
N ALA A 45 -11.99 -1.22 8.47
CA ALA A 45 -12.64 -2.24 7.65
C ALA A 45 -13.80 -2.90 8.40
N GLN A 46 -13.60 -3.27 9.67
CA GLN A 46 -14.62 -3.88 10.51
C GLN A 46 -15.86 -2.98 10.64
N LEU A 47 -15.69 -1.67 10.89
CA LEU A 47 -16.80 -0.71 10.94
C LEU A 47 -17.63 -0.67 9.65
N LEU A 48 -17.02 -0.84 8.49
CA LEU A 48 -17.74 -0.93 7.22
C LEU A 48 -18.43 -2.28 7.04
N ARG A 49 -17.80 -3.37 7.49
CA ARG A 49 -18.40 -4.71 7.49
C ARG A 49 -19.68 -4.77 8.33
N GLU A 50 -19.64 -4.20 9.53
CA GLU A 50 -20.80 -4.11 10.43
C GLU A 50 -21.96 -3.31 9.81
N ARG A 51 -21.67 -2.42 8.88
CA ARG A 51 -22.65 -1.65 8.10
C ARG A 51 -23.05 -2.32 6.78
N GLY A 52 -22.68 -3.58 6.56
CA GLY A 52 -23.09 -4.40 5.41
C GLY A 52 -22.24 -4.22 4.15
N VAL A 53 -21.05 -3.59 4.23
CA VAL A 53 -20.12 -3.53 3.09
C VAL A 53 -19.40 -4.89 2.97
N SER A 54 -19.42 -5.50 1.79
CA SER A 54 -18.74 -6.78 1.53
C SER A 54 -17.21 -6.65 1.61
N ALA A 55 -16.49 -7.68 2.10
CA ALA A 55 -15.05 -7.65 2.30
C ALA A 55 -14.26 -7.41 1.00
N ASP A 56 -14.71 -8.02 -0.10
CA ASP A 56 -14.12 -7.89 -1.43
C ASP A 56 -14.18 -6.46 -2.01
N LYS A 57 -15.02 -5.60 -1.42
CA LYS A 57 -15.13 -4.17 -1.77
C LYS A 57 -14.30 -3.24 -0.89
N ILE A 58 -13.62 -3.76 0.13
CA ILE A 58 -12.78 -2.99 1.02
C ILE A 58 -11.33 -3.29 0.70
N ILE A 59 -10.59 -2.28 0.24
CA ILE A 59 -9.18 -2.39 -0.13
C ILE A 59 -8.37 -1.64 0.92
N LEU A 60 -7.30 -2.24 1.44
CA LEU A 60 -6.43 -1.64 2.44
C LEU A 60 -5.17 -1.03 1.79
N ASP A 61 -4.83 0.20 2.14
CA ASP A 61 -3.61 0.90 1.72
C ASP A 61 -2.83 1.38 2.96
N PRO A 62 -1.58 0.94 3.18
CA PRO A 62 -0.77 1.37 4.31
C PRO A 62 -0.44 2.86 4.32
N GLY A 63 -0.63 3.58 3.21
CA GLY A 63 -0.38 5.02 3.12
C GLY A 63 1.10 5.38 3.17
N ILE A 64 1.91 4.82 2.27
CA ILE A 64 3.35 5.13 2.15
C ILE A 64 3.55 6.65 1.97
N CYS A 65 4.46 7.23 2.72
CA CYS A 65 4.79 8.67 2.81
C CYS A 65 3.70 9.56 3.43
N PHE A 66 2.61 9.01 3.98
CA PHE A 66 1.59 9.76 4.70
C PHE A 66 1.78 9.60 6.20
N ALA A 67 2.29 10.65 6.88
CA ALA A 67 2.65 10.63 8.30
C ALA A 67 3.65 9.52 8.67
N LYS A 68 4.68 9.34 7.87
CA LYS A 68 5.71 8.32 8.05
C LYS A 68 7.06 8.79 7.53
N ASN A 69 8.12 8.54 8.29
CA ASN A 69 9.49 8.76 7.86
C ASN A 69 9.96 7.64 6.89
N VAL A 70 11.20 7.75 6.39
CA VAL A 70 11.76 6.80 5.41
C VAL A 70 11.81 5.39 5.97
N GLU A 71 12.33 5.20 7.19
CA GLU A 71 12.48 3.89 7.83
C GLU A 71 11.13 3.22 8.06
N GLN A 72 10.14 3.97 8.55
CA GLN A 72 8.77 3.48 8.78
C GLN A 72 8.09 3.03 7.48
N ASN A 73 8.33 3.75 6.38
CA ASN A 73 7.84 3.33 5.07
C ASN A 73 8.49 2.03 4.59
N LEU A 74 9.82 1.88 4.80
CA LEU A 74 10.54 0.64 4.46
C LEU A 74 10.06 -0.55 5.30
N LEU A 75 9.82 -0.36 6.61
CA LEU A 75 9.25 -1.38 7.49
C LEU A 75 7.88 -1.83 7.01
N LEU A 76 6.99 -0.90 6.66
CA LEU A 76 5.65 -1.23 6.13
C LEU A 76 5.70 -2.00 4.81
N MET A 77 6.63 -1.66 3.92
CA MET A 77 6.82 -2.39 2.67
C MET A 77 7.43 -3.78 2.90
N ARG A 78 8.41 -3.90 3.83
CA ARG A 78 9.00 -5.19 4.21
C ARG A 78 7.96 -6.13 4.81
N ASP A 79 7.18 -5.63 5.75
CA ASP A 79 6.26 -6.42 6.57
C ASP A 79 4.79 -6.29 6.07
N LEU A 80 4.59 -6.02 4.77
CA LEU A 80 3.27 -5.82 4.16
C LEU A 80 2.34 -7.02 4.36
N LYS A 81 2.92 -8.21 4.59
CA LYS A 81 2.19 -9.43 4.92
C LYS A 81 1.29 -9.28 6.17
N ALA A 82 1.62 -8.38 7.08
CA ALA A 82 0.77 -8.06 8.22
C ALA A 82 -0.62 -7.52 7.80
N LEU A 83 -0.72 -6.85 6.63
CA LEU A 83 -1.98 -6.37 6.09
C LEU A 83 -2.67 -7.44 5.22
N THR A 84 -1.92 -8.15 4.37
CA THR A 84 -2.49 -9.15 3.46
C THR A 84 -3.10 -10.35 4.21
N SER A 85 -2.65 -10.62 5.44
CA SER A 85 -3.19 -11.69 6.30
C SER A 85 -4.61 -11.44 6.83
N PHE A 86 -5.14 -10.20 6.73
CA PHE A 86 -6.53 -9.91 7.18
C PHE A 86 -7.63 -10.40 6.22
N GLY A 87 -7.26 -10.90 5.04
CA GLY A 87 -8.23 -11.38 4.04
C GLY A 87 -8.94 -10.27 3.26
N TYR A 88 -8.45 -9.04 3.32
CA TYR A 88 -8.88 -7.94 2.45
C TYR A 88 -7.88 -7.74 1.31
N PRO A 89 -8.32 -7.30 0.12
CA PRO A 89 -7.41 -6.82 -0.91
C PRO A 89 -6.49 -5.70 -0.37
N VAL A 90 -5.22 -5.75 -0.74
CA VAL A 90 -4.22 -4.75 -0.36
C VAL A 90 -3.69 -4.03 -1.59
N LEU A 91 -3.64 -2.70 -1.52
CA LEU A 91 -3.03 -1.81 -2.50
C LEU A 91 -1.75 -1.22 -1.94
N LEU A 92 -0.64 -1.32 -2.68
CA LEU A 92 0.57 -0.55 -2.40
C LEU A 92 0.73 0.59 -3.42
N ALA A 93 0.85 1.83 -2.93
CA ALA A 93 1.09 3.02 -3.73
C ALA A 93 2.41 3.68 -3.32
N ALA A 94 3.54 3.16 -3.80
CA ALA A 94 4.89 3.65 -3.48
C ALA A 94 5.60 4.36 -4.65
N SER A 95 5.01 4.33 -5.86
CA SER A 95 5.60 4.80 -7.10
C SER A 95 6.13 6.23 -7.02
N ARG A 96 7.41 6.42 -7.35
CA ARG A 96 8.13 7.69 -7.41
C ARG A 96 8.15 8.50 -6.10
N LYS A 97 7.72 7.91 -4.97
CA LYS A 97 7.64 8.60 -3.68
C LYS A 97 9.01 8.94 -3.08
N SER A 98 9.02 9.89 -2.16
CA SER A 98 10.26 10.44 -1.55
C SER A 98 11.09 9.37 -0.83
N THR A 99 10.47 8.35 -0.26
CA THR A 99 11.18 7.20 0.34
C THR A 99 12.10 6.53 -0.67
N LEU A 100 11.64 6.32 -1.93
CA LEU A 100 12.48 5.74 -2.99
C LEU A 100 13.61 6.68 -3.37
N GLY A 101 13.32 7.99 -3.45
CA GLY A 101 14.37 8.99 -3.67
C GLY A 101 15.46 8.95 -2.60
N ALA A 102 15.09 8.81 -1.33
CA ALA A 102 16.06 8.71 -0.23
C ALA A 102 16.94 7.44 -0.36
N VAL A 103 16.33 6.30 -0.68
CA VAL A 103 17.05 5.03 -0.88
C VAL A 103 18.00 5.10 -2.07
N LEU A 104 17.64 5.81 -3.13
CA LEU A 104 18.40 5.95 -4.38
C LEU A 104 19.38 7.13 -4.38
N GLY A 105 19.74 7.67 -3.20
CA GLY A 105 20.73 8.75 -3.09
C GLY A 105 20.20 10.14 -3.45
N GLY A 106 18.88 10.38 -3.33
CA GLY A 106 18.27 11.70 -3.52
C GLY A 106 17.84 12.01 -4.96
N VAL A 107 17.78 11.02 -5.84
CA VAL A 107 17.39 11.22 -7.24
C VAL A 107 15.98 11.84 -7.39
N PRO A 108 15.72 12.64 -8.44
CA PRO A 108 14.42 13.23 -8.72
C PRO A 108 13.38 12.15 -9.06
N ALA A 109 12.10 12.51 -9.03
CA ALA A 109 10.97 11.56 -9.11
C ALA A 109 11.01 10.73 -10.42
N GLU A 110 11.45 11.32 -11.51
CA GLU A 110 11.54 10.73 -12.85
C GLU A 110 12.59 9.60 -12.93
N GLN A 111 13.57 9.61 -12.02
CA GLN A 111 14.66 8.64 -11.96
C GLN A 111 14.42 7.56 -10.88
N ARG A 112 13.17 7.27 -10.51
CA ARG A 112 12.81 6.31 -9.46
C ARG A 112 12.08 5.08 -10.02
N LEU A 113 12.23 4.78 -11.30
CA LEU A 113 11.56 3.65 -11.94
C LEU A 113 11.97 2.31 -11.32
N GLU A 114 13.27 2.07 -11.18
CA GLU A 114 13.80 0.80 -10.62
C GLU A 114 13.32 0.59 -9.19
N GLY A 115 13.34 1.66 -8.37
CA GLY A 115 12.80 1.62 -7.02
C GLY A 115 11.28 1.36 -7.00
N THR A 116 10.54 1.93 -7.95
CA THR A 116 9.10 1.68 -8.12
C THR A 116 8.85 0.21 -8.45
N ILE A 117 9.58 -0.35 -9.42
CA ILE A 117 9.47 -1.76 -9.81
C ILE A 117 9.80 -2.68 -8.62
N ALA A 118 10.91 -2.41 -7.92
CA ALA A 118 11.31 -3.20 -6.76
C ALA A 118 10.22 -3.24 -5.68
N THR A 119 9.58 -2.10 -5.36
CA THR A 119 8.49 -2.06 -4.38
C THR A 119 7.21 -2.73 -4.88
N SER A 120 6.94 -2.67 -6.18
CA SER A 120 5.80 -3.37 -6.80
C SER A 120 5.97 -4.89 -6.71
N LEU A 121 7.16 -5.40 -7.06
CA LEU A 121 7.48 -6.82 -6.96
C LEU A 121 7.43 -7.32 -5.51
N GLN A 122 7.99 -6.55 -4.56
CA GLN A 122 7.90 -6.85 -3.13
C GLN A 122 6.43 -6.91 -2.65
N ALA A 123 5.57 -5.98 -3.10
CA ALA A 123 4.17 -5.96 -2.73
C ALA A 123 3.43 -7.21 -3.22
N ILE A 124 3.60 -7.58 -4.50
CA ILE A 124 2.98 -8.79 -5.08
C ILE A 124 3.49 -10.05 -4.38
N TYR A 125 4.81 -10.16 -4.12
CA TYR A 125 5.39 -11.27 -3.39
C TYR A 125 4.86 -11.38 -1.95
N ALA A 126 4.56 -10.27 -1.30
CA ALA A 126 3.92 -10.21 0.02
C ALA A 126 2.41 -10.49 -0.03
N GLY A 127 1.82 -10.73 -1.21
CA GLY A 127 0.40 -11.07 -1.39
C GLY A 127 -0.53 -9.87 -1.61
N ALA A 128 -0.02 -8.70 -1.96
CA ALA A 128 -0.87 -7.58 -2.39
C ALA A 128 -1.48 -7.86 -3.77
N GLN A 129 -2.74 -7.46 -3.96
CA GLN A 129 -3.48 -7.66 -5.21
C GLN A 129 -3.37 -6.47 -6.16
N MET A 130 -2.94 -5.32 -5.66
CA MET A 130 -2.89 -4.08 -6.44
C MET A 130 -1.64 -3.27 -6.13
N VAL A 131 -1.10 -2.65 -7.19
CA VAL A 131 -0.12 -1.58 -7.09
C VAL A 131 -0.61 -0.36 -7.87
N ARG A 132 -0.38 0.84 -7.32
CA ARG A 132 -0.68 2.09 -8.03
C ARG A 132 0.63 2.75 -8.44
N VAL A 133 0.86 2.84 -9.76
CA VAL A 133 2.13 3.27 -10.35
C VAL A 133 1.94 4.32 -11.43
N HIS A 134 3.00 5.09 -11.74
CA HIS A 134 3.06 6.01 -12.86
C HIS A 134 3.44 5.27 -14.15
N ASP A 135 4.41 4.38 -14.06
CA ASP A 135 5.03 3.66 -15.18
C ASP A 135 4.38 2.28 -15.30
N VAL A 136 3.16 2.24 -15.88
CA VAL A 136 2.29 1.04 -15.86
C VAL A 136 2.88 -0.09 -16.66
N GLU A 137 3.37 0.18 -17.88
CA GLU A 137 3.86 -0.86 -18.79
C GLU A 137 5.06 -1.61 -18.21
N GLU A 138 6.03 -0.89 -17.64
CA GLU A 138 7.24 -1.44 -17.04
C GLU A 138 6.90 -2.30 -15.82
N ASN A 139 5.98 -1.82 -14.97
CA ASN A 139 5.53 -2.58 -13.81
C ASN A 139 4.74 -3.83 -14.20
N VAL A 140 3.87 -3.77 -15.21
CA VAL A 140 3.13 -4.94 -15.71
C VAL A 140 4.10 -6.00 -16.22
N ARG A 141 5.11 -5.63 -17.03
CA ARG A 141 6.14 -6.57 -17.52
C ARG A 141 6.91 -7.23 -16.36
N ALA A 142 7.32 -6.43 -15.38
CA ALA A 142 8.06 -6.93 -14.22
C ALA A 142 7.20 -7.88 -13.37
N ILE A 143 5.93 -7.52 -13.10
CA ILE A 143 5.02 -8.36 -12.32
C ILE A 143 4.73 -9.68 -13.04
N ARG A 144 4.42 -9.66 -14.34
CA ARG A 144 4.23 -10.89 -15.12
C ARG A 144 5.44 -11.81 -15.07
N THR A 145 6.65 -11.24 -15.14
CA THR A 145 7.89 -12.00 -15.00
C THR A 145 8.00 -12.66 -13.63
N LEU A 146 7.74 -11.89 -12.55
CA LEU A 146 7.73 -12.44 -11.19
C LEU A 146 6.70 -13.58 -11.06
N GLU A 147 5.48 -13.39 -11.55
CA GLU A 147 4.42 -14.41 -11.49
C GLU A 147 4.80 -15.68 -12.25
N ALA A 148 5.43 -15.56 -13.43
CA ALA A 148 5.93 -16.71 -14.19
C ALA A 148 7.02 -17.46 -13.41
N ILE A 149 7.94 -16.74 -12.76
CA ILE A 149 8.98 -17.34 -11.90
C ILE A 149 8.33 -18.11 -10.73
N LEU A 150 7.35 -17.52 -10.06
CA LEU A 150 6.69 -18.15 -8.92
C LEU A 150 5.86 -19.37 -9.31
N ARG A 151 5.25 -19.38 -10.50
CA ARG A 151 4.53 -20.55 -11.02
C ARG A 151 5.48 -21.61 -11.59
N GLY A 152 6.66 -21.25 -12.04
CA GLY A 152 7.58 -22.12 -12.77
C GLY A 152 7.14 -22.39 -14.22
N SER A 153 6.25 -21.55 -14.79
CA SER A 153 5.72 -21.70 -16.16
C SER A 153 5.42 -20.34 -16.79
N VAL A 154 5.37 -20.29 -18.11
CA VAL A 154 5.01 -19.09 -18.89
C VAL A 154 3.49 -18.87 -18.95
N GLU A 155 2.71 -19.92 -18.78
CA GLU A 155 1.23 -19.95 -18.78
C GLU A 155 0.66 -20.10 -17.37
#